data_ea86b44fa4420002182f1ce6d9291d4e
#
_entry.id   ea86b44fa4420002182f1ce6d9291d4e
#
_cell.length_a   1.000
_cell.length_b   1.000
_cell.length_c   1.000
_cell.angle_alpha   90.00
_cell.angle_beta   90.00
_cell.angle_gamma   90.00
#
_symmetry.space_group_name_H-M   'P 1'
#
loop_
_entity.id
_entity.type
_entity.pdbx_description
1 polymer ?
#
loop_
_entity_poly.entity_id
_entity_poly.type
_entity_poly.pdbx_seq_one_letter_code
_entity_poly.pdbx_strand_id
1 'polypeptide(L)'
;MADPFVAEIRIFPFNFPPKGWAWCDGQILPLSQNTALFSLLGTTYGGDGKSNFALPDLQGRSPMHPGQGPGLSLHDLGETGGSETVSLLESEIPSHSHSLRAFNDVGEDRIPGPSESLARSSGGLLYAPPASLVAMAPESLPPAGGDQPHNNLMPYLTFYFNIALQGVFPPRT
;
A
#
# COMPACT_ATOMS: atom_id res chain seq x y z
N MET A 1 -23.02 -14.41 29.44
CA MET A 1 -22.49 -13.65 28.29
C MET A 1 -23.71 -13.09 27.56
N ALA A 2 -23.69 -11.83 27.17
CA ALA A 2 -24.78 -11.30 26.34
C ALA A 2 -24.73 -11.96 24.95
N ASP A 3 -25.90 -12.30 24.41
CA ASP A 3 -26.00 -12.83 23.06
C ASP A 3 -25.51 -11.76 22.06
N PRO A 4 -24.78 -12.15 21.00
CA PRO A 4 -24.35 -11.20 19.99
C PRO A 4 -25.53 -10.66 19.18
N PHE A 5 -25.38 -9.50 18.57
CA PHE A 5 -26.28 -9.10 17.49
C PHE A 5 -25.99 -9.90 16.22
N VAL A 6 -27.02 -10.20 15.44
CA VAL A 6 -26.84 -10.75 14.09
C VAL A 6 -26.02 -9.75 13.27
N ALA A 7 -25.01 -10.20 12.52
CA ALA A 7 -24.05 -9.40 11.77
C ALA A 7 -23.01 -8.64 12.64
N GLU A 8 -22.96 -8.89 13.95
CA GLU A 8 -21.88 -8.31 14.78
C GLU A 8 -20.53 -8.91 14.39
N ILE A 9 -19.52 -8.05 14.19
CA ILE A 9 -18.16 -8.49 13.91
C ILE A 9 -17.32 -8.37 15.18
N ARG A 10 -16.60 -9.44 15.54
CA ARG A 10 -15.64 -9.49 16.65
C ARG A 10 -14.29 -10.02 16.20
N ILE A 11 -13.26 -9.60 16.91
CA ILE A 11 -11.88 -10.06 16.72
C ILE A 11 -11.58 -11.17 17.71
N PHE A 12 -11.08 -12.32 17.20
CA PHE A 12 -10.66 -13.44 18.04
C PHE A 12 -9.20 -13.83 17.74
N PRO A 13 -8.40 -14.14 18.78
CA PRO A 13 -6.99 -14.51 18.61
C PRO A 13 -6.78 -16.01 18.32
N PHE A 14 -7.84 -16.81 18.22
CA PHE A 14 -7.78 -18.24 17.98
C PHE A 14 -8.28 -18.60 16.56
N ASN A 15 -7.87 -19.75 16.06
CA ASN A 15 -7.92 -20.15 14.64
C ASN A 15 -9.20 -20.92 14.22
N PHE A 16 -10.31 -20.69 14.89
CA PHE A 16 -11.61 -21.25 14.49
C PHE A 16 -12.74 -20.29 14.83
N PRO A 17 -13.82 -20.22 14.02
CA PRO A 17 -15.00 -19.46 14.38
C PRO A 17 -15.79 -20.21 15.48
N PRO A 18 -16.24 -19.52 16.55
CA PRO A 18 -17.13 -20.13 17.53
C PRO A 18 -18.43 -20.61 16.89
N LYS A 19 -19.18 -21.49 17.58
CA LYS A 19 -20.49 -21.92 17.11
C LYS A 19 -21.41 -20.72 16.88
N GLY A 20 -22.04 -20.65 15.70
CA GLY A 20 -22.91 -19.54 15.29
C GLY A 20 -22.16 -18.33 14.73
N TRP A 21 -20.86 -18.45 14.49
CA TRP A 21 -20.02 -17.43 13.87
C TRP A 21 -19.38 -17.98 12.58
N ALA A 22 -18.97 -17.10 11.69
CA ALA A 22 -18.18 -17.40 10.50
C ALA A 22 -17.04 -16.42 10.35
N TRP A 23 -15.99 -16.77 9.62
CA TRP A 23 -14.92 -15.85 9.28
C TRP A 23 -15.37 -14.75 8.30
N CYS A 24 -14.80 -13.58 8.43
CA CYS A 24 -14.94 -12.50 7.46
C CYS A 24 -13.86 -12.65 6.36
N ASP A 25 -14.02 -13.70 5.53
CA ASP A 25 -13.09 -14.09 4.46
C ASP A 25 -13.75 -14.06 3.07
N GLY A 26 -14.88 -13.35 2.94
CA GLY A 26 -15.59 -13.22 1.67
C GLY A 26 -16.40 -14.44 1.26
N GLN A 27 -16.53 -15.44 2.14
CA GLN A 27 -17.27 -16.67 1.80
C GLN A 27 -18.72 -16.40 1.40
N ILE A 28 -19.21 -17.21 0.46
CA ILE A 28 -20.60 -17.14 -0.02
C ILE A 28 -21.48 -18.07 0.81
N LEU A 29 -22.58 -17.52 1.34
CA LEU A 29 -23.54 -18.25 2.14
C LEU A 29 -24.90 -18.41 1.43
N PRO A 30 -25.60 -19.53 1.64
CA PRO A 30 -26.96 -19.71 1.13
C PRO A 30 -27.95 -18.80 1.88
N LEU A 31 -28.76 -18.06 1.13
CA LEU A 31 -29.76 -17.14 1.67
C LEU A 31 -30.80 -17.87 2.50
N SER A 32 -31.26 -19.06 2.06
CA SER A 32 -32.31 -19.85 2.72
C SER A 32 -31.99 -20.22 4.17
N GLN A 33 -30.72 -20.32 4.53
CA GLN A 33 -30.27 -20.67 5.89
C GLN A 33 -29.86 -19.46 6.73
N ASN A 34 -29.73 -18.26 6.11
CA ASN A 34 -29.16 -17.06 6.72
C ASN A 34 -30.01 -15.81 6.43
N THR A 35 -31.34 -15.93 6.43
CA THR A 35 -32.27 -14.86 6.04
C THR A 35 -32.15 -13.61 6.91
N ALA A 36 -31.97 -13.76 8.23
CA ALA A 36 -31.80 -12.65 9.15
C ALA A 36 -30.51 -11.87 8.86
N LEU A 37 -29.40 -12.59 8.61
CA LEU A 37 -28.13 -11.99 8.25
C LEU A 37 -28.21 -11.29 6.88
N PHE A 38 -28.82 -11.93 5.89
CA PHE A 38 -29.04 -11.33 4.57
C PHE A 38 -29.87 -10.04 4.64
N SER A 39 -30.89 -9.98 5.51
CA SER A 39 -31.71 -8.77 5.65
C SER A 39 -30.92 -7.54 6.16
N LEU A 40 -29.76 -7.77 6.78
CA LEU A 40 -28.85 -6.71 7.25
C LEU A 40 -27.73 -6.39 6.25
N LEU A 41 -27.14 -7.42 5.63
CA LEU A 41 -25.99 -7.25 4.75
C LEU A 41 -26.40 -7.02 3.28
N GLY A 42 -27.51 -7.61 2.84
CA GLY A 42 -27.90 -7.62 1.43
C GLY A 42 -26.81 -8.23 0.56
N THR A 43 -26.55 -7.62 -0.60
CA THR A 43 -25.48 -7.97 -1.53
C THR A 43 -24.30 -7.01 -1.50
N THR A 44 -24.18 -6.22 -0.43
CA THR A 44 -23.13 -5.19 -0.28
C THR A 44 -21.72 -5.75 -0.47
N TYR A 45 -21.47 -6.97 -0.03
CA TYR A 45 -20.17 -7.65 -0.11
C TYR A 45 -20.10 -8.68 -1.25
N GLY A 46 -21.19 -8.86 -2.01
CA GLY A 46 -21.27 -9.77 -3.15
C GLY A 46 -22.41 -10.78 -3.08
N GLY A 47 -22.41 -11.71 -4.03
CA GLY A 47 -23.48 -12.69 -4.22
C GLY A 47 -24.55 -12.25 -5.21
N ASP A 48 -25.52 -13.15 -5.48
CA ASP A 48 -26.59 -12.91 -6.46
C ASP A 48 -27.88 -12.30 -5.85
N GLY A 49 -27.99 -12.27 -4.52
CA GLY A 49 -29.16 -11.77 -3.80
C GLY A 49 -30.44 -12.57 -3.99
N LYS A 50 -30.38 -13.70 -4.68
CA LYS A 50 -31.51 -14.60 -4.94
C LYS A 50 -31.37 -15.92 -4.21
N SER A 51 -30.22 -16.56 -4.34
CA SER A 51 -29.88 -17.83 -3.70
C SER A 51 -28.77 -17.71 -2.68
N ASN A 52 -27.90 -16.72 -2.84
CA ASN A 52 -26.70 -16.55 -2.03
C ASN A 52 -26.33 -15.07 -1.85
N PHE A 53 -25.44 -14.81 -0.89
CA PHE A 53 -24.78 -13.53 -0.62
C PHE A 53 -23.39 -13.77 -0.03
N ALA A 54 -22.52 -12.79 -0.09
CA ALA A 54 -21.16 -12.88 0.45
C ALA A 54 -21.05 -12.20 1.81
N LEU A 55 -20.15 -12.71 2.65
CA LEU A 55 -19.68 -12.06 3.87
C LEU A 55 -18.62 -11.01 3.54
N PRO A 56 -18.36 -10.04 4.43
CA PRO A 56 -17.23 -9.15 4.31
C PRO A 56 -15.92 -9.93 4.21
N ASP A 57 -14.99 -9.47 3.37
CA ASP A 57 -13.63 -9.97 3.27
C ASP A 57 -12.66 -8.97 3.91
N LEU A 58 -12.13 -9.34 5.09
CA LEU A 58 -11.15 -8.54 5.85
C LEU A 58 -9.74 -9.12 5.77
N GLN A 59 -9.49 -10.10 4.88
CA GLN A 59 -8.15 -10.65 4.66
C GLN A 59 -7.26 -9.61 4.00
N GLY A 60 -6.15 -9.25 4.66
CA GLY A 60 -5.22 -8.23 4.19
C GLY A 60 -5.78 -6.80 4.18
N ARG A 61 -6.92 -6.55 4.83
CA ARG A 61 -7.60 -5.24 4.83
C ARG A 61 -7.79 -4.68 6.22
N SER A 62 -7.62 -3.37 6.34
CA SER A 62 -7.98 -2.62 7.54
C SER A 62 -9.41 -2.11 7.43
N PRO A 63 -10.28 -2.30 8.44
CA PRO A 63 -11.62 -1.75 8.42
C PRO A 63 -11.59 -0.21 8.46
N MET A 64 -12.44 0.42 7.63
CA MET A 64 -12.62 1.86 7.55
C MET A 64 -14.10 2.20 7.62
N HIS A 65 -14.46 3.34 8.21
CA HIS A 65 -15.84 3.80 8.27
C HIS A 65 -16.26 4.38 6.91
N PRO A 66 -17.42 3.98 6.34
CA PRO A 66 -17.94 4.56 5.10
C PRO A 66 -18.36 6.02 5.31
N GLY A 67 -18.45 6.78 4.23
CA GLY A 67 -18.84 8.18 4.24
C GLY A 67 -17.69 9.12 3.84
N GLN A 68 -17.97 10.41 3.89
CA GLN A 68 -17.03 11.47 3.53
C GLN A 68 -16.64 12.28 4.77
N GLY A 69 -15.37 12.20 5.18
CA GLY A 69 -14.82 13.12 6.18
C GLY A 69 -14.55 14.51 5.60
N PRO A 70 -14.42 15.55 6.42
CA PRO A 70 -14.09 16.90 5.97
C PRO A 70 -12.78 16.93 5.16
N GLY A 71 -12.88 17.33 3.88
CA GLY A 71 -11.73 17.39 2.97
C GLY A 71 -11.20 16.02 2.49
N LEU A 72 -11.91 14.92 2.76
CA LEU A 72 -11.53 13.58 2.33
C LEU A 72 -12.44 13.06 1.22
N SER A 73 -12.02 11.98 0.56
CA SER A 73 -12.83 11.30 -0.45
C SER A 73 -14.05 10.62 0.19
N LEU A 74 -15.11 10.46 -0.60
CA LEU A 74 -16.27 9.64 -0.24
C LEU A 74 -15.90 8.16 -0.41
N HIS A 75 -16.27 7.34 0.56
CA HIS A 75 -16.15 5.89 0.50
C HIS A 75 -17.50 5.25 0.79
N ASP A 76 -17.90 4.31 -0.05
CA ASP A 76 -19.16 3.59 0.09
C ASP A 76 -19.02 2.36 0.99
N LEU A 77 -20.12 1.93 1.59
CA LEU A 77 -20.15 0.69 2.37
C LEU A 77 -19.84 -0.52 1.46
N GLY A 78 -18.86 -1.32 1.85
CA GLY A 78 -18.40 -2.47 1.08
C GLY A 78 -17.34 -2.15 0.02
N GLU A 79 -16.99 -0.87 -0.16
CA GLU A 79 -15.88 -0.46 -1.04
C GLU A 79 -14.56 -1.04 -0.54
N THR A 80 -13.74 -1.52 -1.48
CA THR A 80 -12.37 -2.01 -1.21
C THR A 80 -11.36 -1.20 -1.99
N GLY A 81 -10.23 -0.90 -1.40
CA GLY A 81 -9.17 -0.12 -2.03
C GLY A 81 -7.81 -0.35 -1.37
N GLY A 82 -6.81 0.41 -1.87
CA GLY A 82 -5.45 0.28 -1.41
C GLY A 82 -4.64 -0.81 -2.14
N SER A 83 -3.35 -0.87 -1.84
CA SER A 83 -2.41 -1.82 -2.43
C SER A 83 -1.39 -2.28 -1.40
N GLU A 84 -1.07 -3.58 -1.38
CA GLU A 84 -0.03 -4.16 -0.52
C GLU A 84 1.38 -3.83 -0.99
N THR A 85 1.54 -3.57 -2.29
CA THR A 85 2.83 -3.20 -2.89
C THR A 85 2.66 -1.98 -3.78
N VAL A 86 3.69 -1.14 -3.84
CA VAL A 86 3.73 0.04 -4.70
C VAL A 86 5.04 0.05 -5.47
N SER A 87 4.99 0.30 -6.77
CA SER A 87 6.13 0.66 -7.61
C SER A 87 6.04 2.16 -7.88
N LEU A 88 7.11 2.89 -7.58
CA LEU A 88 7.17 4.32 -7.89
C LEU A 88 7.54 4.49 -9.36
N LEU A 89 6.74 5.27 -10.07
CA LEU A 89 7.08 5.74 -11.41
C LEU A 89 8.06 6.92 -11.31
N GLU A 90 8.87 7.14 -12.35
CA GLU A 90 9.79 8.28 -12.42
C GLU A 90 9.05 9.63 -12.22
N SER A 91 7.82 9.73 -12.73
CA SER A 91 6.96 10.91 -12.58
C SER A 91 6.44 11.15 -11.15
N GLU A 92 6.49 10.15 -10.28
CA GLU A 92 6.04 10.22 -8.88
C GLU A 92 7.17 10.59 -7.92
N ILE A 93 8.41 10.52 -8.40
CA ILE A 93 9.58 10.95 -7.63
C ILE A 93 9.75 12.46 -7.82
N PRO A 94 10.02 13.24 -6.75
CA PRO A 94 10.31 14.66 -6.88
C PRO A 94 11.42 14.91 -7.90
N SER A 95 11.21 15.86 -8.82
CA SER A 95 12.19 16.20 -9.83
C SER A 95 13.51 16.62 -9.17
N HIS A 96 14.56 15.92 -9.48
CA HIS A 96 15.91 16.22 -9.05
C HIS A 96 16.90 15.92 -10.17
N SER A 97 18.10 16.50 -10.09
CA SER A 97 19.17 16.29 -11.07
C SER A 97 20.50 16.11 -10.37
N HIS A 98 21.35 15.31 -10.98
CA HIS A 98 22.74 15.17 -10.61
C HIS A 98 23.61 15.72 -11.74
N SER A 99 24.70 16.38 -11.38
CA SER A 99 25.68 16.85 -12.35
C SER A 99 27.07 16.40 -11.92
N LEU A 100 27.79 15.75 -12.81
CA LEU A 100 29.22 15.57 -12.64
C LEU A 100 29.93 16.81 -13.16
N ARG A 101 30.78 17.38 -12.35
CA ARG A 101 31.53 18.63 -12.68
C ARG A 101 33.01 18.31 -12.82
N ALA A 102 33.62 18.93 -13.78
CA ALA A 102 35.05 18.80 -14.05
C ALA A 102 35.67 20.19 -14.23
N PHE A 103 36.98 20.28 -14.01
CA PHE A 103 37.76 21.45 -14.28
C PHE A 103 38.02 21.57 -15.79
N ASN A 104 37.79 22.77 -16.34
CA ASN A 104 37.86 22.97 -17.80
C ASN A 104 39.26 23.35 -18.29
N ASP A 105 40.30 23.20 -17.50
CA ASP A 105 41.68 23.41 -17.88
C ASP A 105 42.46 22.10 -17.87
N VAL A 106 43.75 22.18 -18.18
CA VAL A 106 44.64 21.04 -18.27
C VAL A 106 44.87 20.41 -16.88
N GLY A 107 44.82 19.12 -16.78
CA GLY A 107 45.16 18.40 -15.56
C GLY A 107 46.61 18.52 -15.18
N GLU A 108 46.86 18.61 -13.90
CA GLU A 108 48.22 18.80 -13.29
C GLU A 108 48.69 17.51 -12.63
N ASP A 109 47.77 16.64 -12.20
CA ASP A 109 48.06 15.42 -11.45
C ASP A 109 47.57 14.15 -12.12
N ARG A 110 48.16 13.00 -11.77
CA ARG A 110 47.80 11.64 -12.23
C ARG A 110 47.05 10.84 -11.19
N ILE A 111 47.08 11.29 -9.96
CA ILE A 111 46.53 10.55 -8.81
C ILE A 111 45.35 11.34 -8.26
N PRO A 112 44.15 10.71 -8.11
CA PRO A 112 43.01 11.38 -7.49
C PRO A 112 43.28 11.66 -6.01
N GLY A 113 42.91 12.85 -5.57
CA GLY A 113 43.00 13.31 -4.18
C GLY A 113 41.69 13.92 -3.69
N PRO A 114 41.51 14.09 -2.37
CA PRO A 114 40.26 14.65 -1.82
C PRO A 114 40.03 16.13 -2.20
N SER A 115 41.07 16.80 -2.62
CA SER A 115 41.05 18.22 -3.10
C SER A 115 41.14 18.33 -4.62
N GLU A 116 41.11 17.22 -5.34
CA GLU A 116 41.26 17.19 -6.78
C GLU A 116 39.94 16.93 -7.48
N SER A 117 39.81 17.45 -8.70
CA SER A 117 38.69 17.18 -9.59
C SER A 117 39.20 16.65 -10.95
N LEU A 118 38.32 16.02 -11.71
CA LEU A 118 38.63 15.62 -13.09
C LEU A 118 38.91 16.89 -13.91
N ALA A 119 39.91 16.79 -14.80
CA ALA A 119 40.35 17.88 -15.65
C ALA A 119 40.59 17.38 -17.09
N ARG A 120 40.82 18.28 -18.03
CA ARG A 120 41.15 17.89 -19.42
C ARG A 120 42.54 17.26 -19.45
N SER A 121 42.62 16.01 -19.95
CA SER A 121 43.89 15.27 -20.02
C SER A 121 44.90 15.95 -20.95
N SER A 122 46.11 16.17 -20.44
CA SER A 122 47.28 16.50 -21.23
C SER A 122 48.50 15.79 -20.65
N GLY A 123 49.26 15.10 -21.48
CA GLY A 123 50.42 14.33 -21.02
C GLY A 123 50.12 13.23 -19.99
N GLY A 124 48.88 12.77 -19.90
CA GLY A 124 48.44 11.77 -18.94
C GLY A 124 48.08 12.30 -17.56
N LEU A 125 48.04 13.59 -17.38
CA LEU A 125 47.54 14.27 -16.18
C LEU A 125 46.02 14.43 -16.31
N LEU A 126 45.24 14.08 -15.26
CA LEU A 126 43.77 14.01 -15.28
C LEU A 126 43.10 14.81 -14.17
N TYR A 127 43.83 15.24 -13.19
CA TYR A 127 43.31 15.90 -11.99
C TYR A 127 43.93 17.29 -11.81
N ALA A 128 43.18 18.20 -11.26
CA ALA A 128 43.61 19.54 -10.89
C ALA A 128 42.80 20.07 -9.69
N PRO A 129 43.31 21.08 -8.97
CA PRO A 129 42.50 21.77 -7.96
C PRO A 129 41.19 22.29 -8.57
N PRO A 130 40.04 22.19 -7.87
CA PRO A 130 38.77 22.57 -8.40
C PRO A 130 38.63 24.09 -8.56
N ALA A 131 38.76 24.57 -9.79
CA ALA A 131 38.52 25.95 -10.17
C ALA A 131 37.70 26.00 -11.46
N SER A 132 36.74 26.91 -11.57
CA SER A 132 35.93 27.09 -12.79
C SER A 132 35.32 25.80 -13.33
N LEU A 133 34.70 25.01 -12.44
CA LEU A 133 34.08 23.71 -12.78
C LEU A 133 32.96 23.88 -13.81
N VAL A 134 32.95 23.02 -14.82
CA VAL A 134 31.89 22.88 -15.83
C VAL A 134 31.15 21.54 -15.65
N ALA A 135 29.89 21.50 -16.06
CA ALA A 135 29.14 20.23 -16.08
C ALA A 135 29.70 19.31 -17.18
N MET A 136 29.86 18.03 -16.88
CA MET A 136 30.12 17.01 -17.87
C MET A 136 28.85 16.70 -18.65
N ALA A 137 28.99 15.89 -19.74
CA ALA A 137 27.82 15.45 -20.51
C ALA A 137 26.80 14.74 -19.61
N PRO A 138 25.49 14.96 -19.81
CA PRO A 138 24.44 14.31 -19.01
C PRO A 138 24.56 12.81 -18.94
N GLU A 139 25.04 12.18 -20.02
CA GLU A 139 25.23 10.74 -20.15
C GLU A 139 26.36 10.19 -19.27
N SER A 140 27.16 11.06 -18.65
CA SER A 140 28.22 10.66 -17.71
C SER A 140 27.65 10.10 -16.40
N LEU A 141 26.40 10.39 -16.08
CA LEU A 141 25.66 9.86 -14.94
C LEU A 141 24.34 9.29 -15.45
N PRO A 142 24.30 8.04 -15.91
CA PRO A 142 23.06 7.42 -16.35
C PRO A 142 22.07 7.33 -15.20
N PRO A 143 20.77 7.35 -15.48
CA PRO A 143 19.75 7.10 -14.47
C PRO A 143 19.96 5.73 -13.85
N ALA A 144 19.77 5.65 -12.54
CA ALA A 144 19.78 4.41 -11.77
C ALA A 144 18.41 4.20 -11.14
N GLY A 145 17.90 2.99 -11.20
CA GLY A 145 16.62 2.61 -10.64
C GLY A 145 16.28 1.20 -11.13
N GLY A 146 15.16 0.65 -10.69
CA GLY A 146 14.79 -0.73 -11.06
C GLY A 146 13.29 -0.96 -11.05
N ASP A 147 12.48 0.08 -10.79
CA ASP A 147 11.01 0.04 -10.76
C ASP A 147 10.44 -1.14 -9.95
N GLN A 148 11.23 -1.66 -8.99
CA GLN A 148 10.83 -2.80 -8.19
C GLN A 148 9.77 -2.39 -7.18
N PRO A 149 8.66 -3.15 -7.09
CA PRO A 149 7.65 -2.88 -6.09
C PRO A 149 8.23 -3.06 -4.68
N HIS A 150 7.85 -2.18 -3.79
CA HIS A 150 8.17 -2.26 -2.37
C HIS A 150 6.89 -2.47 -1.54
N ASN A 151 7.06 -3.03 -0.34
CA ASN A 151 5.97 -3.26 0.59
C ASN A 151 5.39 -1.92 1.08
N ASN A 152 4.08 -1.75 0.93
CA ASN A 152 3.32 -0.57 1.35
C ASN A 152 2.52 -0.80 2.65
N LEU A 153 2.67 -1.96 3.28
CA LEU A 153 1.96 -2.30 4.50
C LEU A 153 2.62 -1.63 5.72
N MET A 154 1.79 -1.06 6.60
CA MET A 154 2.25 -0.67 7.93
C MET A 154 2.58 -1.92 8.77
N PRO A 155 3.39 -1.82 9.85
CA PRO A 155 3.56 -2.92 10.79
C PRO A 155 2.21 -3.41 11.30
N TYR A 156 1.92 -4.71 11.21
CA TYR A 156 0.64 -5.30 11.54
C TYR A 156 0.79 -6.57 12.40
N LEU A 157 -0.28 -6.89 13.13
CA LEU A 157 -0.48 -8.16 13.82
C LEU A 157 -1.85 -8.69 13.42
N THR A 158 -1.88 -9.92 12.90
CA THR A 158 -3.11 -10.53 12.38
C THR A 158 -3.95 -11.14 13.48
N PHE A 159 -5.27 -10.92 13.40
CA PHE A 159 -6.30 -11.59 14.18
C PHE A 159 -7.41 -12.04 13.25
N TYR A 160 -8.23 -12.99 13.72
CA TYR A 160 -9.42 -13.42 12.97
C TYR A 160 -10.59 -12.49 13.24
N PHE A 161 -11.16 -11.95 12.17
CA PHE A 161 -12.44 -11.26 12.20
C PHE A 161 -13.54 -12.27 11.96
N ASN A 162 -14.52 -12.31 12.86
CA ASN A 162 -15.63 -13.23 12.78
C ASN A 162 -16.95 -12.47 12.84
N ILE A 163 -17.93 -12.92 12.06
CA ILE A 163 -19.28 -12.35 12.02
C ILE A 163 -20.28 -13.32 12.62
N ALA A 164 -21.19 -12.81 13.46
CA ALA A 164 -22.26 -13.61 14.06
C ALA A 164 -23.35 -13.92 13.02
N LEU A 165 -23.57 -15.20 12.77
CA LEU A 165 -24.63 -15.71 11.89
C LEU A 165 -26.00 -15.72 12.59
N GLN A 166 -25.99 -15.82 13.91
CA GLN A 166 -27.16 -15.93 14.78
C GLN A 166 -27.01 -15.02 15.99
N GLY A 167 -28.11 -14.54 16.51
CA GLY A 167 -28.14 -13.64 17.67
C GLY A 167 -29.41 -12.82 17.73
N VAL A 168 -29.38 -11.75 18.50
CA VAL A 168 -30.46 -10.78 18.60
C VAL A 168 -30.49 -9.90 17.35
N PHE A 169 -31.65 -9.75 16.72
CA PHE A 169 -31.76 -8.82 15.59
C PHE A 169 -31.63 -7.37 16.07
N PRO A 170 -30.70 -6.57 15.52
CA PRO A 170 -30.51 -5.20 15.99
C PRO A 170 -31.74 -4.33 15.74
N PRO A 171 -32.29 -3.62 16.77
CA PRO A 171 -33.40 -2.72 16.57
C PRO A 171 -32.95 -1.51 15.75
N ARG A 172 -33.79 -1.08 14.81
CA ARG A 172 -33.62 0.21 14.13
C ARG A 172 -34.29 1.29 15.00
N THR A 173 -33.54 2.28 15.42
CA THR A 173 -34.06 3.48 16.09
C THR A 173 -34.58 4.49 15.08
#